data_a5018d3a91f1eabd883ce5977b78bcc4
#
_entry.id   a5018d3a91f1eabd883ce5977b78bcc4
#
_cell.length_a   1.000
_cell.length_b   1.000
_cell.length_c   1.000
_cell.angle_alpha   90.00
_cell.angle_beta   90.00
_cell.angle_gamma   90.00
#
_symmetry.space_group_name_H-M   'P 1'
#
loop_
_entity.id
_entity.type
_entity.pdbx_description
1 polymer ?
#
loop_
_entity_poly.entity_id
_entity_poly.type
_entity_poly.pdbx_seq_one_letter_code
_entity_poly.pdbx_strand_id
1 'polypeptide(L)'
;MCGIWALFGSDECLSVQCLSAMKIAHRGPDAFRFENVNGFTNCFLGFHRLAIVDQLYGMQPLRVKKFPYLWLCYNGEIYNYKQLEKHLGFEYQTMVDGEVILHLYSKYGIEQTAALLDGVFAFILLDTANKKVFLGRDSYGVRPLFKLLTDDGFLAVCSEAKGLIDLRHSMTSSLKIDPFPPGHCEIFNLKLIGKVASVELIKFHNFKDEPQHAEYDSLGKLQAGMDRETVKKNICLLFENAVRKRLMAHRRIGCLLSGGLDSSLVAATLLKLMRERNLPYPLQTFAIGMDDSPDLLAARKVANHIGSEHHEILFDAEEGIQAVDEVIFTLETYDICNLRASVGMYLISKSIRKKTNSVVIFSGEGSDELTQGYIYFHKAPCPEEAAEDSERLLRELYLFDVLRADRTTAAHGLELRVPFLDHRFTAYYLSLPPELRVPKNGVEKYLLREAFESSDLIPKDILWRPKEAFSDGLSSTKSWISILQEHIEQQVDDTMLEESAEKFPFNSPKTKEGYFYRQIFEKYYPGRADWLTHYWMPRWIHTTDPSARTLTHYKSDA
;
A
#
# COMPACT_ATOMS: atom_id res chain seq x y z
N MET A 1 6.44 -6.08 6.92
CA MET A 1 5.06 -6.47 6.55
C MET A 1 4.89 -7.94 6.73
N CYS A 2 4.03 -8.32 7.67
CA CYS A 2 3.78 -9.72 7.98
C CYS A 2 2.90 -10.39 6.91
N GLY A 3 2.81 -11.71 6.94
CA GLY A 3 1.83 -12.49 6.19
C GLY A 3 0.84 -13.12 7.16
N ILE A 4 -0.46 -12.88 6.97
CA ILE A 4 -1.54 -13.52 7.73
C ILE A 4 -2.32 -14.45 6.82
N TRP A 5 -2.70 -15.59 7.37
CA TRP A 5 -3.46 -16.63 6.71
C TRP A 5 -4.41 -17.30 7.70
N ALA A 6 -5.63 -17.62 7.28
CA ALA A 6 -6.59 -18.33 8.11
C ALA A 6 -7.51 -19.21 7.28
N LEU A 7 -7.98 -20.29 7.89
CA LEU A 7 -8.90 -21.24 7.26
C LEU A 7 -9.93 -21.70 8.29
N PHE A 8 -11.20 -21.62 7.90
CA PHE A 8 -12.33 -22.01 8.72
C PHE A 8 -13.25 -22.94 7.93
N GLY A 9 -13.48 -24.15 8.48
CA GLY A 9 -14.43 -25.11 7.94
C GLY A 9 -13.96 -25.93 6.72
N SER A 10 -12.66 -26.11 6.54
CA SER A 10 -12.10 -26.94 5.47
C SER A 10 -11.72 -28.32 5.96
N ASP A 11 -12.02 -29.32 5.13
CA ASP A 11 -11.61 -30.72 5.31
C ASP A 11 -10.32 -31.06 4.53
N GLU A 12 -9.67 -30.06 3.91
CA GLU A 12 -8.39 -30.22 3.23
C GLU A 12 -7.32 -30.80 4.16
N CYS A 13 -6.43 -31.61 3.60
CA CYS A 13 -5.34 -32.19 4.40
C CYS A 13 -4.36 -31.10 4.86
N LEU A 14 -3.76 -31.30 6.02
CA LEU A 14 -2.85 -30.36 6.67
C LEU A 14 -1.68 -29.94 5.75
N SER A 15 -1.18 -30.83 4.91
CA SER A 15 -0.09 -30.52 3.99
C SER A 15 -0.49 -29.48 2.93
N VAL A 16 -1.69 -29.56 2.36
CA VAL A 16 -2.21 -28.59 1.40
C VAL A 16 -2.39 -27.24 2.09
N GLN A 17 -2.95 -27.23 3.29
CA GLN A 17 -3.15 -26.00 4.07
C GLN A 17 -1.82 -25.31 4.40
N CYS A 18 -0.82 -26.07 4.87
CA CYS A 18 0.52 -25.53 5.14
C CYS A 18 1.20 -25.01 3.87
N LEU A 19 1.13 -25.73 2.75
CA LEU A 19 1.69 -25.28 1.47
C LEU A 19 1.04 -24.00 0.98
N SER A 20 -0.28 -23.86 1.12
CA SER A 20 -1.00 -22.63 0.81
C SER A 20 -0.52 -21.46 1.69
N ALA A 21 -0.42 -21.65 3.00
CA ALA A 21 0.09 -20.65 3.92
C ALA A 21 1.54 -20.25 3.61
N MET A 22 2.38 -21.18 3.18
CA MET A 22 3.79 -20.94 2.85
C MET A 22 4.00 -20.08 1.59
N LYS A 23 3.00 -19.94 0.70
CA LYS A 23 3.11 -19.09 -0.51
C LYS A 23 3.34 -17.62 -0.20
N ILE A 24 3.06 -17.17 1.01
CA ILE A 24 3.28 -15.79 1.46
C ILE A 24 4.45 -15.64 2.43
N ALA A 25 5.36 -16.62 2.49
CA ALA A 25 6.51 -16.62 3.41
C ALA A 25 7.46 -15.42 3.20
N HIS A 26 7.56 -14.91 1.97
CA HIS A 26 8.38 -13.74 1.63
C HIS A 26 7.98 -12.47 2.42
N ARG A 27 6.73 -12.35 2.84
CA ARG A 27 6.26 -11.20 3.63
C ARG A 27 6.86 -11.15 5.03
N GLY A 28 7.12 -12.30 5.63
CA GLY A 28 7.63 -12.37 7.00
C GLY A 28 8.73 -13.42 7.16
N PRO A 29 9.97 -13.12 6.72
CA PRO A 29 11.05 -14.09 6.70
C PRO A 29 11.67 -14.39 8.07
N ASP A 30 11.30 -13.65 9.13
CA ASP A 30 11.95 -13.77 10.44
C ASP A 30 11.43 -14.98 11.24
N ALA A 31 10.14 -15.35 11.10
CA ALA A 31 9.57 -16.52 11.77
C ALA A 31 8.22 -16.94 11.15
N PHE A 32 7.84 -18.19 11.36
CA PHE A 32 6.57 -18.76 10.92
C PHE A 32 5.88 -19.51 12.05
N ARG A 33 4.54 -19.40 12.11
CA ARG A 33 3.69 -20.22 12.98
C ARG A 33 2.43 -20.64 12.25
N PHE A 34 2.04 -21.87 12.46
CA PHE A 34 0.77 -22.44 12.00
C PHE A 34 0.13 -23.15 13.20
N GLU A 35 -1.08 -22.76 13.54
CA GLU A 35 -1.78 -23.26 14.74
C GLU A 35 -3.21 -23.67 14.42
N ASN A 36 -3.63 -24.81 15.00
CA ASN A 36 -5.03 -25.20 15.08
C ASN A 36 -5.70 -24.50 16.28
N VAL A 37 -6.91 -24.04 16.09
CA VAL A 37 -7.69 -23.38 17.15
C VAL A 37 -8.35 -24.43 18.04
N ASN A 38 -7.93 -24.52 19.28
CA ASN A 38 -8.47 -25.48 20.24
C ASN A 38 -9.99 -25.27 20.47
N GLY A 39 -10.73 -26.37 20.53
CA GLY A 39 -12.18 -26.36 20.74
C GLY A 39 -13.03 -26.16 19.49
N PHE A 40 -12.40 -25.96 18.33
CA PHE A 40 -13.05 -25.93 17.02
C PHE A 40 -12.39 -26.94 16.09
N THR A 41 -13.18 -27.63 15.28
CA THR A 41 -12.64 -28.46 14.22
C THR A 41 -12.39 -27.62 12.95
N ASN A 42 -11.39 -27.98 12.18
CA ASN A 42 -11.10 -27.36 10.89
C ASN A 42 -10.89 -25.83 10.94
N CYS A 43 -10.26 -25.32 12.00
CA CYS A 43 -9.91 -23.91 12.19
C CYS A 43 -8.41 -23.76 12.36
N PHE A 44 -7.76 -23.08 11.43
CA PHE A 44 -6.31 -22.90 11.41
C PHE A 44 -5.93 -21.43 11.18
N LEU A 45 -4.87 -21.00 11.85
CA LEU A 45 -4.26 -19.69 11.70
C LEU A 45 -2.79 -19.85 11.32
N GLY A 46 -2.34 -19.14 10.28
CA GLY A 46 -0.96 -19.08 9.82
C GLY A 46 -0.41 -17.66 9.89
N PHE A 47 0.84 -17.52 10.32
CA PHE A 47 1.49 -16.23 10.46
C PHE A 47 2.96 -16.27 10.04
N HIS A 48 3.33 -15.37 9.13
CA HIS A 48 4.71 -15.09 8.76
C HIS A 48 5.13 -13.75 9.34
N ARG A 49 6.15 -13.75 10.16
CA ARG A 49 6.59 -12.58 10.92
C ARG A 49 7.68 -11.81 10.21
N LEU A 50 7.49 -10.51 10.06
CA LEU A 50 8.53 -9.50 9.91
C LEU A 50 8.56 -8.69 11.22
N ALA A 51 9.62 -8.85 12.01
CA ALA A 51 9.72 -8.22 13.33
C ALA A 51 10.12 -6.75 13.20
N ILE A 52 9.17 -5.83 13.36
CA ILE A 52 9.38 -4.37 13.30
C ILE A 52 9.36 -3.76 14.70
N VAL A 53 8.30 -4.02 15.46
CA VAL A 53 8.15 -3.64 16.87
C VAL A 53 8.15 -4.90 17.71
N ASP A 54 8.79 -4.88 18.89
CA ASP A 54 8.96 -6.02 19.78
C ASP A 54 9.61 -7.25 19.12
N GLN A 55 10.91 -7.25 19.02
CA GLN A 55 11.65 -8.35 18.37
C GLN A 55 11.49 -9.72 19.07
N LEU A 56 11.18 -9.76 20.36
CA LEU A 56 11.17 -10.98 21.15
C LEU A 56 9.78 -11.61 21.28
N TYR A 57 8.72 -10.84 21.56
CA TYR A 57 7.42 -11.37 21.98
C TYR A 57 6.29 -11.19 20.96
N GLY A 58 6.56 -10.59 19.79
CA GLY A 58 5.55 -10.27 18.78
C GLY A 58 5.10 -11.45 17.89
N MET A 59 5.22 -12.70 18.35
CA MET A 59 4.75 -13.85 17.56
C MET A 59 3.23 -13.97 17.62
N GLN A 60 2.61 -14.28 16.48
CA GLN A 60 1.17 -14.40 16.35
C GLN A 60 0.78 -15.83 15.93
N PRO A 61 -0.46 -16.30 16.19
CA PRO A 61 -1.59 -15.54 16.76
C PRO A 61 -1.24 -14.94 18.13
N LEU A 62 -1.49 -13.64 18.29
CA LEU A 62 -1.26 -12.94 19.55
C LEU A 62 -2.36 -13.32 20.54
N ARG A 63 -1.94 -13.79 21.70
CA ARG A 63 -2.81 -14.15 22.82
C ARG A 63 -2.25 -13.56 24.09
N VAL A 64 -3.09 -12.84 24.83
CA VAL A 64 -2.70 -12.23 26.11
C VAL A 64 -3.46 -12.91 27.26
N LYS A 65 -2.82 -13.01 28.43
CA LYS A 65 -3.41 -13.69 29.60
C LYS A 65 -4.73 -13.04 30.05
N LYS A 66 -4.85 -11.73 29.84
CA LYS A 66 -6.07 -10.96 30.21
C LYS A 66 -7.28 -11.38 29.37
N PHE A 67 -7.07 -11.78 28.12
CA PHE A 67 -8.12 -12.17 27.17
C PHE A 67 -7.78 -13.52 26.51
N PRO A 68 -7.78 -14.63 27.26
CA PRO A 68 -7.26 -15.92 26.76
C PRO A 68 -8.13 -16.52 25.64
N TYR A 69 -9.35 -16.02 25.46
CA TYR A 69 -10.29 -16.41 24.44
C TYR A 69 -10.15 -15.63 23.12
N LEU A 70 -9.30 -14.58 23.09
CA LEU A 70 -9.03 -13.80 21.89
C LEU A 70 -7.75 -14.25 21.22
N TRP A 71 -7.81 -14.43 19.90
CA TRP A 71 -6.69 -14.80 19.05
C TRP A 71 -6.61 -13.79 17.90
N LEU A 72 -5.46 -13.12 17.77
CA LEU A 72 -5.27 -12.07 16.78
C LEU A 72 -4.09 -12.41 15.85
N CYS A 73 -4.38 -12.44 14.53
CA CYS A 73 -3.36 -12.28 13.51
C CYS A 73 -3.55 -10.92 12.83
N TYR A 74 -2.51 -10.09 12.82
CA TYR A 74 -2.53 -8.82 12.10
C TYR A 74 -1.23 -8.59 11.33
N ASN A 75 -1.37 -7.89 10.21
CA ASN A 75 -0.29 -7.39 9.39
C ASN A 75 -0.42 -5.88 9.32
N GLY A 76 0.53 -5.14 9.90
CA GLY A 76 0.50 -3.68 9.87
C GLY A 76 1.14 -3.05 11.10
N GLU A 77 0.88 -1.75 11.26
CA GLU A 77 1.37 -0.93 12.35
C GLU A 77 0.24 -0.01 12.83
N ILE A 78 0.03 0.02 14.15
CA ILE A 78 -0.96 0.89 14.81
C ILE A 78 -0.21 2.03 15.49
N TYR A 79 -0.22 3.20 14.87
CA TYR A 79 0.64 4.32 15.26
C TYR A 79 0.23 4.97 16.59
N ASN A 80 -1.05 4.91 16.96
CA ASN A 80 -1.60 5.54 18.16
C ASN A 80 -1.75 4.60 19.37
N TYR A 81 -1.15 3.39 19.34
CA TYR A 81 -1.34 2.40 20.41
C TYR A 81 -0.92 2.92 21.80
N LYS A 82 0.16 3.71 21.89
CA LYS A 82 0.61 4.30 23.17
C LYS A 82 -0.31 5.42 23.68
N GLN A 83 -0.86 6.21 22.76
CA GLN A 83 -1.84 7.24 23.13
C GLN A 83 -3.11 6.60 23.69
N LEU A 84 -3.61 5.55 23.01
CA LEU A 84 -4.78 4.79 23.48
C LEU A 84 -4.50 4.09 24.81
N GLU A 85 -3.32 3.51 25.01
CA GLU A 85 -2.89 2.94 26.29
C GLU A 85 -3.03 3.97 27.42
N LYS A 86 -2.43 5.14 27.22
CA LYS A 86 -2.42 6.21 28.22
C LYS A 86 -3.82 6.77 28.53
N HIS A 87 -4.61 7.06 27.49
CA HIS A 87 -5.93 7.69 27.66
C HIS A 87 -6.99 6.74 28.20
N LEU A 88 -6.92 5.46 27.81
CA LEU A 88 -7.92 4.45 28.15
C LEU A 88 -7.54 3.58 29.35
N GLY A 89 -6.31 3.80 29.90
CA GLY A 89 -5.79 3.06 31.05
C GLY A 89 -5.57 1.58 30.73
N PHE A 90 -5.12 1.25 29.52
CA PHE A 90 -4.78 -0.11 29.17
C PHE A 90 -3.44 -0.51 29.78
N GLU A 91 -3.31 -1.78 30.13
CA GLU A 91 -2.08 -2.40 30.61
C GLU A 91 -1.68 -3.50 29.63
N TYR A 92 -0.72 -3.19 28.75
CA TYR A 92 -0.24 -4.15 27.76
C TYR A 92 0.71 -5.17 28.39
N GLN A 93 0.60 -6.42 27.94
CA GLN A 93 1.50 -7.52 28.35
C GLN A 93 2.72 -7.66 27.43
N THR A 94 2.64 -7.08 26.23
CA THR A 94 3.69 -7.09 25.24
C THR A 94 4.05 -5.66 24.85
N MET A 95 5.09 -5.51 24.03
CA MET A 95 5.43 -4.21 23.42
C MET A 95 4.86 -4.08 22.00
N VAL A 96 4.06 -5.06 21.56
CA VAL A 96 3.49 -5.12 20.21
C VAL A 96 2.35 -4.13 20.11
N ASP A 97 2.40 -3.27 19.11
CA ASP A 97 1.38 -2.25 18.84
C ASP A 97 -0.01 -2.83 18.60
N GLY A 98 -0.12 -4.00 17.96
CA GLY A 98 -1.40 -4.67 17.70
C GLY A 98 -2.11 -5.20 18.95
N GLU A 99 -1.47 -5.27 20.12
CA GLU A 99 -2.15 -5.66 21.37
C GLU A 99 -3.32 -4.73 21.69
N VAL A 100 -3.25 -3.46 21.27
CA VAL A 100 -4.33 -2.49 21.45
C VAL A 100 -5.67 -2.97 20.85
N ILE A 101 -5.63 -3.74 19.76
CA ILE A 101 -6.84 -4.29 19.10
C ILE A 101 -7.62 -5.17 20.07
N LEU A 102 -6.93 -6.02 20.85
CA LEU A 102 -7.56 -6.90 21.83
C LEU A 102 -8.23 -6.10 22.96
N HIS A 103 -7.55 -5.07 23.45
CA HIS A 103 -8.07 -4.21 24.52
C HIS A 103 -9.26 -3.37 24.06
N LEU A 104 -9.19 -2.78 22.86
CA LEU A 104 -10.29 -1.99 22.29
C LEU A 104 -11.51 -2.90 22.04
N TYR A 105 -11.32 -4.08 21.42
CA TYR A 105 -12.39 -5.01 21.15
C TYR A 105 -13.10 -5.45 22.43
N SER A 106 -12.34 -5.82 23.46
CA SER A 106 -12.91 -6.22 24.74
C SER A 106 -13.73 -5.11 25.43
N LYS A 107 -13.36 -3.83 25.20
CA LYS A 107 -14.01 -2.68 25.84
C LYS A 107 -15.18 -2.12 25.04
N TYR A 108 -15.06 -2.05 23.71
CA TYR A 108 -15.97 -1.30 22.85
C TYR A 108 -16.62 -2.10 21.71
N GLY A 109 -16.17 -3.34 21.47
CA GLY A 109 -16.56 -4.13 20.29
C GLY A 109 -15.79 -3.74 19.02
N ILE A 110 -16.09 -4.45 17.92
CA ILE A 110 -15.24 -4.40 16.71
C ILE A 110 -15.36 -3.10 15.93
N GLU A 111 -16.55 -2.54 15.80
CA GLU A 111 -16.80 -1.31 15.04
C GLU A 111 -16.00 -0.15 15.61
N GLN A 112 -16.15 0.11 16.92
CA GLN A 112 -15.41 1.16 17.60
C GLN A 112 -13.89 0.88 17.62
N THR A 113 -13.49 -0.39 17.70
CA THR A 113 -12.08 -0.77 17.57
C THR A 113 -11.50 -0.27 16.25
N ALA A 114 -12.13 -0.66 15.14
CA ALA A 114 -11.64 -0.28 13.81
C ALA A 114 -11.58 1.25 13.60
N ALA A 115 -12.58 1.98 14.11
CA ALA A 115 -12.67 3.44 14.00
C ALA A 115 -11.60 4.20 14.83
N LEU A 116 -11.15 3.61 15.94
CA LEU A 116 -10.13 4.21 16.81
C LEU A 116 -8.69 3.89 16.42
N LEU A 117 -8.46 2.98 15.49
CA LEU A 117 -7.11 2.65 15.04
C LEU A 117 -6.57 3.71 14.06
N ASP A 118 -5.46 4.32 14.43
CA ASP A 118 -4.63 5.12 13.52
C ASP A 118 -3.46 4.28 13.03
N GLY A 119 -3.54 3.78 11.83
CA GLY A 119 -2.52 2.87 11.31
C GLY A 119 -2.78 2.37 9.91
N VAL A 120 -1.91 1.48 9.48
CA VAL A 120 -2.08 0.67 8.27
C VAL A 120 -2.13 -0.79 8.70
N PHE A 121 -3.22 -1.48 8.40
CA PHE A 121 -3.45 -2.81 8.96
C PHE A 121 -4.40 -3.69 8.14
N ALA A 122 -4.20 -4.98 8.27
CA ALA A 122 -5.18 -6.01 8.00
C ALA A 122 -5.16 -7.00 9.17
N PHE A 123 -6.31 -7.42 9.67
CA PHE A 123 -6.35 -8.34 10.78
C PHE A 123 -7.44 -9.42 10.66
N ILE A 124 -7.20 -10.51 11.35
CA ILE A 124 -8.12 -11.60 11.62
C ILE A 124 -8.19 -11.74 13.14
N LEU A 125 -9.33 -11.42 13.73
CA LEU A 125 -9.58 -11.56 15.16
C LEU A 125 -10.60 -12.67 15.40
N LEU A 126 -10.23 -13.65 16.22
CA LEU A 126 -11.11 -14.73 16.62
C LEU A 126 -11.47 -14.59 18.11
N ASP A 127 -12.75 -14.56 18.41
CA ASP A 127 -13.32 -14.65 19.76
C ASP A 127 -13.93 -16.04 19.96
N THR A 128 -13.21 -16.90 20.67
CA THR A 128 -13.62 -18.28 20.90
C THR A 128 -14.76 -18.38 21.93
N ALA A 129 -14.88 -17.42 22.84
CA ALA A 129 -15.95 -17.39 23.86
C ALA A 129 -17.30 -17.04 23.22
N ASN A 130 -17.32 -16.00 22.37
CA ASN A 130 -18.53 -15.57 21.66
C ASN A 130 -18.73 -16.27 20.31
N LYS A 131 -17.80 -17.14 19.91
CA LYS A 131 -17.81 -17.88 18.64
C LYS A 131 -17.96 -16.92 17.44
N LYS A 132 -17.06 -15.95 17.35
CA LYS A 132 -17.06 -14.95 16.29
C LYS A 132 -15.69 -14.82 15.63
N VAL A 133 -15.69 -14.56 14.34
CA VAL A 133 -14.51 -14.17 13.56
C VAL A 133 -14.74 -12.77 13.03
N PHE A 134 -13.71 -11.96 13.07
CA PHE A 134 -13.72 -10.59 12.53
C PHE A 134 -12.55 -10.42 11.57
N LEU A 135 -12.86 -9.81 10.44
CA LEU A 135 -11.86 -9.33 9.48
C LEU A 135 -11.89 -7.81 9.47
N GLY A 136 -10.72 -7.19 9.34
CA GLY A 136 -10.64 -5.74 9.19
C GLY A 136 -9.47 -5.34 8.31
N ARG A 137 -9.63 -4.23 7.56
CA ARG A 137 -8.61 -3.68 6.67
C ARG A 137 -8.59 -2.17 6.75
N ASP A 138 -7.40 -1.57 6.75
CA ASP A 138 -7.20 -0.12 6.83
C ASP A 138 -7.91 0.66 5.71
N SER A 139 -8.06 1.96 5.94
CA SER A 139 -8.89 2.86 5.14
C SER A 139 -8.52 2.95 3.66
N TYR A 140 -7.25 2.80 3.33
CA TYR A 140 -6.74 2.86 1.95
C TYR A 140 -6.37 1.49 1.39
N GLY A 141 -6.46 0.44 2.22
CA GLY A 141 -6.04 -0.90 1.86
C GLY A 141 -4.54 -1.01 1.62
N VAL A 142 -3.74 -0.22 2.34
CA VAL A 142 -2.26 -0.28 2.27
C VAL A 142 -1.78 -1.68 2.60
N ARG A 143 -2.38 -2.30 3.63
CA ARG A 143 -2.14 -3.72 3.90
C ARG A 143 -3.16 -4.57 3.14
N PRO A 144 -2.69 -5.54 2.35
CA PRO A 144 -3.58 -6.38 1.57
C PRO A 144 -4.31 -7.41 2.43
N LEU A 145 -5.52 -7.73 2.01
CA LEU A 145 -6.31 -8.83 2.55
C LEU A 145 -7.23 -9.38 1.46
N PHE A 146 -7.26 -10.69 1.32
CA PHE A 146 -8.15 -11.41 0.41
C PHE A 146 -8.99 -12.41 1.19
N LYS A 147 -10.22 -12.61 0.76
CA LYS A 147 -11.10 -13.62 1.34
C LYS A 147 -11.71 -14.50 0.24
N LEU A 148 -11.92 -15.74 0.60
CA LEU A 148 -12.70 -16.71 -0.12
C LEU A 148 -13.80 -17.16 0.84
N LEU A 149 -15.06 -16.96 0.47
CA LEU A 149 -16.22 -17.38 1.26
C LEU A 149 -17.17 -18.18 0.36
N THR A 150 -17.60 -19.34 0.82
CA THR A 150 -18.56 -20.19 0.12
C THR A 150 -19.94 -20.15 0.80
N ASP A 151 -20.99 -20.50 0.06
CA ASP A 151 -22.36 -20.49 0.57
C ASP A 151 -22.59 -21.46 1.74
N ASP A 152 -21.80 -22.54 1.80
CA ASP A 152 -21.86 -23.51 2.89
C ASP A 152 -21.02 -23.14 4.11
N GLY A 153 -20.36 -21.97 4.09
CA GLY A 153 -19.66 -21.37 5.21
C GLY A 153 -18.18 -21.77 5.34
N PHE A 154 -17.54 -22.23 4.27
CA PHE A 154 -16.08 -22.30 4.22
C PHE A 154 -15.50 -20.90 4.02
N LEU A 155 -14.60 -20.48 4.90
CA LEU A 155 -13.91 -19.19 4.84
C LEU A 155 -12.40 -19.41 4.82
N ALA A 156 -11.73 -18.84 3.84
CA ALA A 156 -10.27 -18.72 3.81
C ALA A 156 -9.88 -17.26 3.65
N VAL A 157 -8.82 -16.83 4.36
CA VAL A 157 -8.35 -15.45 4.40
C VAL A 157 -6.84 -15.43 4.26
N CYS A 158 -6.31 -14.53 3.45
CA CYS A 158 -4.87 -14.41 3.23
C CYS A 158 -4.47 -12.98 2.88
N SER A 159 -3.26 -12.58 3.27
CA SER A 159 -2.67 -11.32 2.84
C SER A 159 -2.56 -11.20 1.33
N GLU A 160 -2.25 -12.28 0.61
CA GLU A 160 -2.12 -12.31 -0.85
C GLU A 160 -2.96 -13.45 -1.43
N ALA A 161 -3.55 -13.21 -2.60
CA ALA A 161 -4.47 -14.16 -3.22
C ALA A 161 -3.81 -15.50 -3.57
N LYS A 162 -2.48 -15.50 -3.87
CA LYS A 162 -1.72 -16.71 -4.16
C LYS A 162 -1.72 -17.74 -3.03
N GLY A 163 -1.92 -17.30 -1.78
CA GLY A 163 -2.07 -18.18 -0.64
C GLY A 163 -3.45 -18.86 -0.53
N LEU A 164 -4.36 -18.62 -1.48
CA LEU A 164 -5.72 -19.19 -1.52
C LEU A 164 -6.00 -20.01 -2.78
N ILE A 165 -5.22 -19.86 -3.85
CA ILE A 165 -5.55 -20.39 -5.18
C ILE A 165 -5.56 -21.92 -5.26
N ASP A 166 -4.80 -22.63 -4.43
CA ASP A 166 -4.72 -24.09 -4.43
C ASP A 166 -5.72 -24.75 -3.50
N LEU A 167 -6.43 -23.96 -2.70
CA LEU A 167 -7.48 -24.48 -1.84
C LEU A 167 -8.62 -25.01 -2.68
N ARG A 168 -9.10 -26.20 -2.36
CA ARG A 168 -10.21 -26.87 -3.02
C ARG A 168 -11.35 -27.02 -2.04
N HIS A 169 -12.55 -27.01 -2.55
CA HIS A 169 -13.74 -27.34 -1.79
C HIS A 169 -14.54 -28.38 -2.56
N SER A 170 -14.94 -29.44 -1.89
CA SER A 170 -15.55 -30.62 -2.49
C SER A 170 -16.86 -30.36 -3.25
N MET A 171 -17.47 -29.20 -3.07
CA MET A 171 -18.82 -28.87 -3.56
C MET A 171 -18.85 -27.86 -4.73
N THR A 172 -17.72 -27.24 -5.12
CA THR A 172 -17.72 -26.17 -6.13
C THR A 172 -16.58 -26.29 -7.14
N SER A 173 -16.89 -26.09 -8.40
CA SER A 173 -15.92 -26.12 -9.52
C SER A 173 -15.04 -24.89 -9.62
N SER A 174 -15.43 -23.75 -9.04
CA SER A 174 -14.61 -22.53 -8.98
C SER A 174 -14.88 -21.77 -7.68
N LEU A 175 -13.81 -21.51 -6.92
CA LEU A 175 -13.87 -20.71 -5.70
C LEU A 175 -13.57 -19.25 -6.06
N LYS A 176 -14.44 -18.32 -5.66
CA LYS A 176 -14.22 -16.90 -5.85
C LYS A 176 -13.32 -16.37 -4.74
N ILE A 177 -12.22 -15.70 -5.12
CA ILE A 177 -11.30 -15.03 -4.23
C ILE A 177 -11.44 -13.53 -4.48
N ASP A 178 -11.89 -12.79 -3.48
CA ASP A 178 -12.13 -11.35 -3.57
C ASP A 178 -11.15 -10.57 -2.70
N PRO A 179 -10.67 -9.39 -3.14
CA PRO A 179 -10.00 -8.47 -2.26
C PRO A 179 -10.97 -7.97 -1.19
N PHE A 180 -10.55 -8.00 0.09
CA PHE A 180 -11.35 -7.46 1.17
C PHE A 180 -11.40 -5.92 1.06
N PRO A 181 -12.58 -5.28 1.17
CA PRO A 181 -12.72 -3.86 0.92
C PRO A 181 -11.96 -3.01 1.97
N PRO A 182 -11.23 -1.95 1.55
CA PRO A 182 -10.59 -1.00 2.45
C PRO A 182 -11.60 -0.25 3.32
N GLY A 183 -11.20 0.10 4.55
CA GLY A 183 -12.03 0.86 5.48
C GLY A 183 -13.25 0.10 6.02
N HIS A 184 -13.21 -1.24 5.95
CA HIS A 184 -14.30 -2.09 6.42
C HIS A 184 -13.83 -3.10 7.46
N CYS A 185 -14.76 -3.52 8.31
CA CYS A 185 -14.67 -4.74 9.10
C CYS A 185 -15.88 -5.64 8.82
N GLU A 186 -15.70 -6.95 8.90
CA GLU A 186 -16.76 -7.94 8.65
C GLU A 186 -16.85 -8.88 9.84
N ILE A 187 -18.08 -9.21 10.21
CA ILE A 187 -18.45 -10.04 11.37
C ILE A 187 -18.98 -11.38 10.87
N PHE A 188 -18.45 -12.46 11.42
CA PHE A 188 -18.91 -13.82 11.14
C PHE A 188 -19.26 -14.53 12.45
N ASN A 189 -20.35 -15.32 12.41
CA ASN A 189 -20.64 -16.32 13.44
C ASN A 189 -19.90 -17.61 13.11
N LEU A 190 -19.17 -18.16 14.09
CA LEU A 190 -18.37 -19.38 13.95
C LEU A 190 -19.10 -20.55 14.58
N LYS A 191 -19.25 -21.66 13.83
CA LYS A 191 -19.78 -22.92 14.31
C LYS A 191 -18.66 -23.82 14.87
N LEU A 192 -18.98 -24.74 15.77
CA LEU A 192 -17.98 -25.67 16.34
C LEU A 192 -17.27 -26.54 15.29
N ILE A 193 -17.94 -26.83 14.16
CA ILE A 193 -17.37 -27.54 13.02
C ILE A 193 -16.46 -26.66 12.15
N GLY A 194 -16.17 -25.42 12.57
CA GLY A 194 -15.30 -24.48 11.89
C GLY A 194 -15.97 -23.63 10.80
N LYS A 195 -17.16 -23.98 10.32
CA LYS A 195 -17.86 -23.19 9.31
C LYS A 195 -18.34 -21.86 9.87
N VAL A 196 -18.40 -20.86 9.00
CA VAL A 196 -18.85 -19.51 9.37
C VAL A 196 -20.13 -19.11 8.65
N ALA A 197 -20.82 -18.10 9.19
CA ALA A 197 -21.89 -17.37 8.53
C ALA A 197 -21.60 -15.88 8.64
N SER A 198 -21.54 -15.18 7.51
CA SER A 198 -21.40 -13.71 7.48
C SER A 198 -22.61 -13.07 8.13
N VAL A 199 -22.38 -12.09 8.99
CA VAL A 199 -23.43 -11.35 9.72
C VAL A 199 -23.57 -9.96 9.16
N GLU A 200 -22.46 -9.22 9.08
CA GLU A 200 -22.47 -7.81 8.70
C GLU A 200 -21.10 -7.37 8.18
N LEU A 201 -21.12 -6.52 7.15
CA LEU A 201 -19.96 -5.78 6.65
C LEU A 201 -20.13 -4.31 6.99
N ILE A 202 -19.25 -3.77 7.85
CA ILE A 202 -19.35 -2.43 8.42
C ILE A 202 -18.26 -1.54 7.81
N LYS A 203 -18.63 -0.39 7.27
CA LYS A 203 -17.71 0.66 6.88
C LYS A 203 -17.43 1.57 8.07
N PHE A 204 -16.17 1.64 8.52
CA PHE A 204 -15.77 2.40 9.72
C PHE A 204 -15.08 3.73 9.42
N HIS A 205 -14.74 4.03 8.16
CA HIS A 205 -14.03 5.25 7.80
C HIS A 205 -14.56 5.89 6.52
N ASN A 206 -14.60 7.24 6.52
CA ASN A 206 -14.87 8.06 5.36
C ASN A 206 -13.75 9.11 5.22
N PHE A 207 -13.17 9.27 4.03
CA PHE A 207 -11.97 10.07 3.80
C PHE A 207 -12.09 11.57 4.15
N LYS A 208 -13.29 12.15 4.02
CA LYS A 208 -13.55 13.56 4.30
C LYS A 208 -13.81 13.86 5.76
N ASP A 209 -14.20 12.84 6.53
CA ASP A 209 -14.56 13.02 7.92
C ASP A 209 -13.31 13.01 8.78
N GLU A 210 -13.28 13.88 9.80
CA GLU A 210 -12.22 13.79 10.81
C GLU A 210 -12.29 12.42 11.48
N PRO A 211 -11.19 11.64 11.49
CA PRO A 211 -11.22 10.30 12.03
C PRO A 211 -11.44 10.33 13.54
N GLN A 212 -12.22 9.37 14.08
CA GLN A 212 -12.53 9.28 15.51
C GLN A 212 -11.28 9.20 16.39
N HIS A 213 -10.21 8.59 15.92
CA HIS A 213 -8.94 8.53 16.64
C HIS A 213 -8.25 9.89 16.81
N ALA A 214 -8.68 10.93 16.10
CA ALA A 214 -8.12 12.28 16.23
C ALA A 214 -8.28 12.86 17.65
N GLU A 215 -9.27 12.42 18.42
CA GLU A 215 -9.43 12.78 19.83
C GLU A 215 -8.23 12.36 20.69
N TYR A 216 -7.51 11.33 20.29
CA TYR A 216 -6.34 10.79 20.98
C TYR A 216 -5.02 11.21 20.33
N ASP A 217 -5.06 12.08 19.32
CA ASP A 217 -3.83 12.59 18.68
C ASP A 217 -3.16 13.65 19.56
N SER A 218 -1.84 13.56 19.69
CA SER A 218 -1.02 14.52 20.42
C SER A 218 -0.88 15.87 19.71
N LEU A 219 -1.31 15.98 18.47
CA LEU A 219 -1.18 17.20 17.65
C LEU A 219 -2.00 18.39 18.16
N GLY A 220 -3.07 18.14 18.90
CA GLY A 220 -4.02 19.18 19.33
C GLY A 220 -4.89 19.70 18.19
N LYS A 221 -5.54 20.85 18.43
CA LYS A 221 -6.41 21.47 17.44
C LYS A 221 -5.59 22.19 16.37
N LEU A 222 -5.98 22.01 15.11
CA LEU A 222 -5.46 22.80 14.01
C LEU A 222 -5.82 24.27 14.15
N GLN A 223 -5.04 25.15 13.53
CA GLN A 223 -5.38 26.58 13.48
C GLN A 223 -6.69 26.76 12.71
N ALA A 224 -7.64 27.47 13.31
CA ALA A 224 -8.90 27.80 12.64
C ALA A 224 -8.65 28.87 11.56
N GLY A 225 -9.30 28.72 10.40
CA GLY A 225 -9.22 29.67 9.29
C GLY A 225 -8.95 28.97 7.97
N MET A 226 -9.45 29.60 6.90
CA MET A 226 -9.25 29.17 5.51
C MET A 226 -8.41 30.18 4.72
N ASP A 227 -7.77 31.13 5.42
CA ASP A 227 -6.78 31.98 4.77
C ASP A 227 -5.57 31.15 4.34
N ARG A 228 -4.91 31.59 3.27
CA ARG A 228 -3.87 30.82 2.60
C ARG A 228 -2.67 30.49 3.50
N GLU A 229 -2.29 31.39 4.41
CA GLU A 229 -1.18 31.20 5.32
C GLU A 229 -1.50 30.17 6.41
N THR A 230 -2.71 30.21 6.95
CA THR A 230 -3.18 29.21 7.93
C THR A 230 -3.26 27.82 7.28
N VAL A 231 -3.78 27.72 6.06
CA VAL A 231 -3.85 26.46 5.30
C VAL A 231 -2.46 25.87 5.08
N LYS A 232 -1.50 26.68 4.64
CA LYS A 232 -0.10 26.24 4.44
C LYS A 232 0.54 25.71 5.75
N LYS A 233 0.36 26.44 6.85
CA LYS A 233 0.88 26.01 8.15
C LYS A 233 0.27 24.69 8.62
N ASN A 234 -1.04 24.52 8.46
CA ASN A 234 -1.72 23.27 8.80
C ASN A 234 -1.25 22.10 7.94
N ILE A 235 -1.04 22.30 6.63
CA ILE A 235 -0.47 21.28 5.74
C ILE A 235 0.90 20.82 6.23
N CYS A 236 1.82 21.75 6.51
CA CYS A 236 3.16 21.42 7.00
C CYS A 236 3.10 20.69 8.35
N LEU A 237 2.28 21.15 9.29
CA LEU A 237 2.13 20.57 10.61
C LEU A 237 1.58 19.14 10.56
N LEU A 238 0.52 18.92 9.77
CA LEU A 238 -0.10 17.61 9.61
C LEU A 238 0.84 16.62 8.89
N PHE A 239 1.55 17.08 7.86
CA PHE A 239 2.50 16.25 7.15
C PHE A 239 3.68 15.85 8.04
N GLU A 240 4.24 16.79 8.79
CA GLU A 240 5.30 16.49 9.77
C GLU A 240 4.81 15.47 10.81
N ASN A 241 3.60 15.64 11.33
CA ASN A 241 3.02 14.68 12.27
C ASN A 241 2.79 13.30 11.63
N ALA A 242 2.35 13.26 10.36
CA ALA A 242 2.19 12.02 9.61
C ALA A 242 3.50 11.22 9.50
N VAL A 243 4.62 11.90 9.25
CA VAL A 243 5.96 11.29 9.26
C VAL A 243 6.38 10.91 10.68
N ARG A 244 6.17 11.80 11.66
CA ARG A 244 6.59 11.64 13.07
C ARG A 244 6.04 10.39 13.73
N LYS A 245 4.73 10.12 13.58
CA LYS A 245 4.12 8.94 14.19
C LYS A 245 4.56 7.64 13.53
N ARG A 246 4.98 7.68 12.26
CA ARG A 246 5.52 6.54 11.52
C ARG A 246 6.98 6.20 11.82
N LEU A 247 7.63 6.93 12.74
CA LEU A 247 9.00 6.64 13.20
C LEU A 247 9.09 5.46 14.18
N MET A 248 7.96 4.90 14.63
CA MET A 248 7.98 3.76 15.56
C MET A 248 8.51 2.50 14.86
N ALA A 249 9.72 2.11 15.18
CA ALA A 249 10.37 0.90 14.69
C ALA A 249 11.58 0.54 15.56
N HIS A 250 11.82 -0.75 15.73
CA HIS A 250 13.08 -1.27 16.27
C HIS A 250 14.06 -1.71 15.17
N ARG A 251 13.64 -1.60 13.89
CA ARG A 251 14.44 -1.89 12.70
C ARG A 251 14.90 -0.59 12.05
N ARG A 252 16.01 -0.65 11.33
CA ARG A 252 16.55 0.53 10.63
C ARG A 252 15.58 1.04 9.58
N ILE A 253 15.44 2.36 9.56
CA ILE A 253 14.58 3.11 8.67
C ILE A 253 15.38 3.60 7.46
N GLY A 254 14.80 3.46 6.26
CA GLY A 254 15.26 4.03 5.01
C GLY A 254 14.13 4.73 4.28
N CYS A 255 14.45 5.37 3.15
CA CYS A 255 13.48 6.11 2.34
C CYS A 255 13.79 5.93 0.85
N LEU A 256 12.75 5.65 0.05
CA LEU A 256 12.85 5.76 -1.41
C LEU A 256 12.94 7.23 -1.80
N LEU A 257 13.84 7.58 -2.70
CA LEU A 257 14.12 8.95 -3.12
C LEU A 257 14.31 9.01 -4.63
N SER A 258 13.25 9.37 -5.38
CA SER A 258 13.33 9.56 -6.83
C SER A 258 13.79 10.97 -7.24
N GLY A 259 13.92 11.89 -6.28
CA GLY A 259 14.20 13.30 -6.57
C GLY A 259 12.97 14.08 -7.07
N GLY A 260 11.80 13.45 -7.11
CA GLY A 260 10.50 14.12 -7.26
C GLY A 260 10.07 14.82 -5.96
N LEU A 261 9.06 15.69 -6.03
CA LEU A 261 8.57 16.47 -4.90
C LEU A 261 8.24 15.58 -3.68
N ASP A 262 7.44 14.55 -3.89
CA ASP A 262 6.82 13.77 -2.80
C ASP A 262 7.87 13.00 -2.00
N SER A 263 8.70 12.22 -2.70
CA SER A 263 9.79 11.46 -2.08
C SER A 263 10.81 12.37 -1.39
N SER A 264 11.06 13.55 -1.96
CA SER A 264 11.99 14.53 -1.38
C SER A 264 11.45 15.15 -0.10
N LEU A 265 10.15 15.53 -0.05
CA LEU A 265 9.50 16.02 1.16
C LEU A 265 9.49 14.96 2.26
N VAL A 266 9.18 13.70 1.91
CA VAL A 266 9.23 12.59 2.87
C VAL A 266 10.64 12.41 3.42
N ALA A 267 11.67 12.31 2.56
CA ALA A 267 13.04 12.09 2.98
C ALA A 267 13.58 13.23 3.85
N ALA A 268 13.32 14.48 3.47
CA ALA A 268 13.78 15.65 4.21
C ALA A 268 13.12 15.78 5.59
N THR A 269 11.78 15.61 5.65
CA THR A 269 11.04 15.65 6.92
C THR A 269 11.45 14.47 7.81
N LEU A 270 11.61 13.27 7.24
CA LEU A 270 12.05 12.10 7.97
C LEU A 270 13.42 12.31 8.62
N LEU A 271 14.41 12.81 7.86
CA LEU A 271 15.75 13.07 8.38
C LEU A 271 15.75 14.14 9.46
N LYS A 272 14.99 15.23 9.30
CA LYS A 272 14.77 16.24 10.34
C LYS A 272 14.31 15.58 11.65
N LEU A 273 13.26 14.76 11.58
CA LEU A 273 12.66 14.11 12.74
C LEU A 273 13.55 13.02 13.36
N MET A 274 14.34 12.30 12.54
CA MET A 274 15.34 11.35 13.04
C MET A 274 16.42 12.04 13.84
N ARG A 275 16.88 13.23 13.39
CA ARG A 275 17.84 14.06 14.13
C ARG A 275 17.26 14.58 15.43
N GLU A 276 16.01 15.07 15.43
CA GLU A 276 15.31 15.49 16.66
C GLU A 276 15.21 14.37 17.70
N ARG A 277 15.02 13.13 17.25
CA ARG A 277 14.96 11.94 18.12
C ARG A 277 16.33 11.33 18.45
N ASN A 278 17.42 11.90 17.93
CA ASN A 278 18.78 11.39 18.11
C ASN A 278 18.91 9.89 17.76
N LEU A 279 18.34 9.46 16.62
CA LEU A 279 18.48 8.08 16.20
C LEU A 279 19.96 7.75 15.92
N PRO A 280 20.46 6.55 16.33
CA PRO A 280 21.89 6.24 16.36
C PRO A 280 22.48 5.85 14.99
N TYR A 281 21.77 6.12 13.90
CA TYR A 281 22.20 5.80 12.54
C TYR A 281 21.74 6.87 11.54
N PRO A 282 22.49 7.09 10.44
CA PRO A 282 22.07 8.00 9.38
C PRO A 282 20.87 7.45 8.61
N LEU A 283 20.04 8.35 8.08
CA LEU A 283 19.00 7.95 7.11
C LEU A 283 19.66 7.45 5.83
N GLN A 284 19.31 6.23 5.43
CA GLN A 284 19.63 5.71 4.11
C GLN A 284 18.52 6.09 3.13
N THR A 285 18.92 6.70 2.01
CA THR A 285 18.01 7.01 0.89
C THR A 285 18.40 6.20 -0.34
N PHE A 286 17.39 5.78 -1.10
CA PHE A 286 17.58 4.84 -2.20
C PHE A 286 16.95 5.38 -3.47
N ALA A 287 17.70 5.40 -4.57
CA ALA A 287 17.24 5.72 -5.91
C ALA A 287 17.59 4.60 -6.88
N ILE A 288 16.79 4.44 -7.94
CA ILE A 288 17.04 3.47 -9.00
C ILE A 288 16.87 4.16 -10.36
N GLY A 289 17.67 3.76 -11.32
CA GLY A 289 17.59 4.24 -12.70
C GLY A 289 18.60 3.54 -13.59
N MET A 290 18.53 3.84 -14.87
CA MET A 290 19.59 3.52 -15.84
C MET A 290 20.68 4.61 -15.74
N ASP A 291 21.84 4.40 -16.34
CA ASP A 291 23.02 5.29 -16.18
C ASP A 291 22.75 6.79 -16.47
N ASP A 292 21.81 7.09 -17.35
CA ASP A 292 21.46 8.45 -17.77
C ASP A 292 20.18 9.00 -17.09
N SER A 293 19.73 8.37 -16.02
CA SER A 293 18.45 8.71 -15.34
C SER A 293 18.42 10.14 -14.80
N PRO A 294 17.45 10.98 -15.21
CA PRO A 294 17.25 12.30 -14.64
C PRO A 294 16.81 12.22 -13.15
N ASP A 295 16.12 11.15 -12.76
CA ASP A 295 15.72 10.94 -11.38
C ASP A 295 16.91 10.66 -10.46
N LEU A 296 17.94 9.91 -10.92
CA LEU A 296 19.17 9.72 -10.14
C LEU A 296 19.89 11.04 -9.88
N LEU A 297 19.96 11.92 -10.88
CA LEU A 297 20.58 13.25 -10.72
C LEU A 297 19.81 14.12 -9.71
N ALA A 298 18.48 14.14 -9.80
CA ALA A 298 17.64 14.89 -8.88
C ALA A 298 17.70 14.31 -7.45
N ALA A 299 17.66 12.99 -7.32
CA ALA A 299 17.78 12.31 -6.03
C ALA A 299 19.12 12.60 -5.34
N ARG A 300 20.22 12.55 -6.08
CA ARG A 300 21.58 12.91 -5.59
C ARG A 300 21.62 14.33 -5.07
N LYS A 301 20.99 15.27 -5.78
CA LYS A 301 20.91 16.67 -5.37
C LYS A 301 20.17 16.83 -4.03
N VAL A 302 19.03 16.18 -3.89
CA VAL A 302 18.25 16.18 -2.63
C VAL A 302 19.06 15.53 -1.51
N ALA A 303 19.63 14.35 -1.76
CA ALA A 303 20.42 13.61 -0.77
C ALA A 303 21.59 14.43 -0.23
N ASN A 304 22.31 15.14 -1.11
CA ASN A 304 23.41 16.05 -0.73
C ASN A 304 22.89 17.24 0.10
N HIS A 305 21.74 17.83 -0.27
CA HIS A 305 21.16 18.96 0.44
C HIS A 305 20.76 18.58 1.87
N ILE A 306 20.05 17.45 2.04
CA ILE A 306 19.60 17.00 3.37
C ILE A 306 20.72 16.31 4.17
N GLY A 307 21.77 15.78 3.52
CA GLY A 307 22.86 15.04 4.13
C GLY A 307 22.45 13.63 4.56
N SER A 308 21.83 12.85 3.66
CA SER A 308 21.52 11.43 3.85
C SER A 308 22.62 10.52 3.31
N GLU A 309 22.67 9.27 3.78
CA GLU A 309 23.49 8.20 3.22
C GLU A 309 22.79 7.66 1.96
N HIS A 310 23.19 8.17 0.78
CA HIS A 310 22.49 7.91 -0.47
C HIS A 310 23.06 6.69 -1.21
N HIS A 311 22.16 5.83 -1.68
CA HIS A 311 22.47 4.63 -2.45
C HIS A 311 21.78 4.71 -3.82
N GLU A 312 22.55 4.67 -4.87
CA GLU A 312 22.07 4.58 -6.24
C GLU A 312 22.15 3.14 -6.73
N ILE A 313 21.06 2.65 -7.28
CA ILE A 313 20.94 1.32 -7.86
C ILE A 313 20.79 1.49 -9.36
N LEU A 314 21.75 0.95 -10.09
CA LEU A 314 21.70 0.91 -11.55
C LEU A 314 21.12 -0.43 -11.99
N PHE A 315 20.29 -0.43 -13.01
CA PHE A 315 19.80 -1.61 -13.70
C PHE A 315 19.86 -1.40 -15.21
N ASP A 316 19.97 -2.47 -15.96
CA ASP A 316 19.93 -2.45 -17.41
C ASP A 316 18.59 -2.98 -17.97
N ALA A 317 18.41 -2.80 -19.27
CA ALA A 317 17.17 -3.17 -19.94
C ALA A 317 16.88 -4.68 -19.87
N GLU A 318 17.92 -5.52 -19.92
CA GLU A 318 17.77 -6.97 -19.85
C GLU A 318 17.30 -7.42 -18.47
N GLU A 319 17.91 -6.90 -17.40
CA GLU A 319 17.50 -7.13 -16.01
C GLU A 319 16.04 -6.71 -15.80
N GLY A 320 15.64 -5.56 -16.36
CA GLY A 320 14.27 -5.08 -16.30
C GLY A 320 13.27 -6.00 -17.01
N ILE A 321 13.57 -6.45 -18.23
CA ILE A 321 12.73 -7.37 -19.00
C ILE A 321 12.59 -8.72 -18.29
N GLN A 322 13.71 -9.27 -17.78
CA GLN A 322 13.70 -10.54 -17.05
C GLN A 322 12.85 -10.49 -15.78
N ALA A 323 12.76 -9.32 -15.15
CA ALA A 323 11.97 -9.15 -13.93
C ALA A 323 10.43 -9.12 -14.18
N VAL A 324 9.95 -8.85 -15.40
CA VAL A 324 8.51 -8.65 -15.68
C VAL A 324 7.66 -9.84 -15.27
N ASP A 325 8.07 -11.07 -15.60
CA ASP A 325 7.33 -12.30 -15.28
C ASP A 325 7.18 -12.46 -13.75
N GLU A 326 8.27 -12.28 -13.00
CA GLU A 326 8.29 -12.37 -11.53
C GLU A 326 7.49 -11.23 -10.87
N VAL A 327 7.53 -10.03 -11.47
CA VAL A 327 6.74 -8.88 -11.00
C VAL A 327 5.24 -9.13 -11.16
N ILE A 328 4.78 -9.67 -12.28
CA ILE A 328 3.36 -10.02 -12.49
C ILE A 328 2.92 -11.09 -11.48
N PHE A 329 3.74 -12.13 -11.26
CA PHE A 329 3.48 -13.12 -10.22
C PHE A 329 3.39 -12.48 -8.82
N THR A 330 4.29 -11.55 -8.53
CA THR A 330 4.36 -10.88 -7.22
C THR A 330 3.15 -9.97 -6.98
N LEU A 331 2.76 -9.18 -7.96
CA LEU A 331 1.69 -8.18 -7.82
C LEU A 331 0.28 -8.78 -7.86
N GLU A 332 0.10 -9.93 -8.52
CA GLU A 332 -1.24 -10.51 -8.74
C GLU A 332 -2.16 -9.59 -9.54
N THR A 333 -1.59 -8.83 -10.48
CA THR A 333 -2.32 -7.91 -11.38
C THR A 333 -1.71 -7.91 -12.78
N TYR A 334 -2.48 -7.44 -13.76
CA TYR A 334 -2.05 -7.22 -15.14
C TYR A 334 -2.28 -5.77 -15.59
N ASP A 335 -2.47 -4.85 -14.65
CA ASP A 335 -2.61 -3.41 -14.94
C ASP A 335 -1.31 -2.82 -15.51
N ILE A 336 -1.45 -2.10 -16.62
CA ILE A 336 -0.31 -1.56 -17.36
C ILE A 336 0.49 -0.55 -16.54
N CYS A 337 -0.19 0.41 -15.89
CA CYS A 337 0.45 1.44 -15.07
C CYS A 337 1.24 0.83 -13.91
N ASN A 338 0.59 -0.10 -13.21
CA ASN A 338 1.22 -0.79 -12.09
C ASN A 338 2.50 -1.48 -12.53
N LEU A 339 2.46 -2.25 -13.60
CA LEU A 339 3.60 -3.07 -14.02
C LEU A 339 4.77 -2.22 -14.52
N ARG A 340 4.51 -1.17 -15.30
CA ARG A 340 5.56 -0.24 -15.76
C ARG A 340 6.38 0.34 -14.60
N ALA A 341 5.71 0.75 -13.52
CA ALA A 341 6.36 1.33 -12.36
C ALA A 341 6.93 0.27 -11.39
N SER A 342 6.38 -0.94 -11.40
CA SER A 342 6.74 -1.98 -10.43
C SER A 342 8.08 -2.62 -10.69
N VAL A 343 8.55 -2.70 -11.92
CA VAL A 343 9.86 -3.30 -12.24
C VAL A 343 10.96 -2.57 -11.48
N GLY A 344 11.02 -1.25 -11.56
CA GLY A 344 12.00 -0.47 -10.81
C GLY A 344 11.84 -0.62 -9.30
N MET A 345 10.60 -0.57 -8.78
CA MET A 345 10.34 -0.74 -7.34
C MET A 345 10.70 -2.13 -6.83
N TYR A 346 10.50 -3.17 -7.63
CA TYR A 346 10.88 -4.54 -7.29
C TYR A 346 12.41 -4.68 -7.22
N LEU A 347 13.13 -4.18 -8.23
CA LEU A 347 14.58 -4.25 -8.29
C LEU A 347 15.27 -3.43 -7.18
N ILE A 348 14.76 -2.23 -6.88
CA ILE A 348 15.30 -1.43 -5.77
C ILE A 348 15.06 -2.12 -4.42
N SER A 349 13.88 -2.70 -4.19
CA SER A 349 13.56 -3.43 -2.96
C SER A 349 14.46 -4.66 -2.78
N LYS A 350 14.70 -5.41 -3.86
CA LYS A 350 15.65 -6.53 -3.90
C LYS A 350 17.07 -6.08 -3.52
N SER A 351 17.51 -4.95 -4.06
CA SER A 351 18.83 -4.39 -3.79
C SER A 351 18.96 -3.90 -2.35
N ILE A 352 17.97 -3.18 -1.82
CA ILE A 352 17.93 -2.74 -0.42
C ILE A 352 18.09 -3.92 0.52
N ARG A 353 17.30 -4.97 0.34
CA ARG A 353 17.35 -6.17 1.19
C ARG A 353 18.69 -6.88 1.13
N LYS A 354 19.30 -6.93 -0.06
CA LYS A 354 20.57 -7.65 -0.28
C LYS A 354 21.80 -6.87 0.22
N LYS A 355 21.77 -5.53 0.09
CA LYS A 355 22.97 -4.69 0.28
C LYS A 355 22.97 -3.88 1.57
N THR A 356 21.82 -3.76 2.25
CA THR A 356 21.68 -2.91 3.45
C THR A 356 20.94 -3.64 4.59
N ASN A 357 20.88 -2.97 5.74
CA ASN A 357 20.12 -3.43 6.90
C ASN A 357 18.83 -2.62 7.14
N SER A 358 18.46 -1.72 6.22
CA SER A 358 17.17 -1.01 6.26
C SER A 358 16.03 -1.99 5.99
N VAL A 359 15.01 -1.97 6.82
CA VAL A 359 13.83 -2.85 6.72
C VAL A 359 12.55 -2.04 6.60
N VAL A 360 12.46 -0.91 7.30
CA VAL A 360 11.32 0.01 7.24
C VAL A 360 11.61 1.07 6.18
N ILE A 361 10.77 1.13 5.15
CA ILE A 361 10.99 1.95 3.96
C ILE A 361 9.87 2.97 3.82
N PHE A 362 10.21 4.24 3.91
CA PHE A 362 9.29 5.34 3.64
C PHE A 362 9.19 5.61 2.14
N SER A 363 7.99 5.97 1.68
CA SER A 363 7.69 6.30 0.28
C SER A 363 6.72 7.47 0.17
N GLY A 364 6.73 8.16 -0.96
CA GLY A 364 5.82 9.26 -1.30
C GLY A 364 4.48 8.84 -1.89
N GLU A 365 4.15 7.55 -1.90
CA GLU A 365 2.89 7.04 -2.48
C GLU A 365 1.64 7.65 -1.83
N GLY A 366 0.58 7.83 -2.63
CA GLY A 366 -0.68 8.44 -2.21
C GLY A 366 -0.72 9.95 -2.36
N SER A 367 0.43 10.60 -2.64
CA SER A 367 0.49 12.05 -2.84
C SER A 367 -0.21 12.49 -4.12
N ASP A 368 -0.01 11.79 -5.23
CA ASP A 368 -0.59 12.16 -6.53
C ASP A 368 -2.11 12.11 -6.52
N GLU A 369 -2.68 11.13 -5.87
CA GLU A 369 -4.13 10.96 -5.73
C GLU A 369 -4.75 12.04 -4.83
N LEU A 370 -4.12 12.30 -3.69
CA LEU A 370 -4.60 13.27 -2.72
C LEU A 370 -4.49 14.71 -3.22
N THR A 371 -3.35 15.04 -3.84
CA THR A 371 -2.97 16.42 -4.18
C THR A 371 -3.06 16.75 -5.66
N GLN A 372 -3.74 15.92 -6.45
CA GLN A 372 -3.97 16.11 -7.88
C GLN A 372 -2.66 16.26 -8.68
N GLY A 373 -1.73 15.32 -8.43
CA GLY A 373 -0.40 15.37 -9.00
C GLY A 373 -0.27 14.78 -10.41
N TYR A 374 -1.28 14.08 -10.90
CA TYR A 374 -1.25 13.55 -12.26
C TYR A 374 -1.53 14.65 -13.28
N ILE A 375 -0.77 14.67 -14.37
CA ILE A 375 -0.84 15.73 -15.40
C ILE A 375 -2.24 15.87 -16.00
N TYR A 376 -3.01 14.79 -16.10
CA TYR A 376 -4.36 14.87 -16.66
C TYR A 376 -5.32 15.75 -15.83
N PHE A 377 -5.02 16.07 -14.58
CA PHE A 377 -5.81 17.02 -13.78
C PHE A 377 -5.85 18.43 -14.39
N HIS A 378 -4.88 18.81 -15.24
CA HIS A 378 -4.99 20.04 -16.04
C HIS A 378 -6.15 20.05 -17.04
N LYS A 379 -6.73 18.88 -17.32
CA LYS A 379 -7.90 18.73 -18.23
C LYS A 379 -9.22 18.61 -17.48
N ALA A 380 -9.21 18.70 -16.15
CA ALA A 380 -10.44 18.68 -15.37
C ALA A 380 -11.37 19.83 -15.79
N PRO A 381 -12.65 19.58 -16.06
CA PRO A 381 -13.60 20.62 -16.52
C PRO A 381 -13.84 21.71 -15.47
N CYS A 382 -13.81 21.35 -14.19
CA CYS A 382 -13.95 22.26 -13.05
C CYS A 382 -13.25 21.69 -11.79
N PRO A 383 -13.02 22.53 -10.76
CA PRO A 383 -12.40 22.11 -9.51
C PRO A 383 -13.14 20.98 -8.77
N GLU A 384 -14.47 20.98 -8.84
CA GLU A 384 -15.32 19.96 -8.19
C GLU A 384 -15.12 18.59 -8.81
N GLU A 385 -15.07 18.48 -10.15
CA GLU A 385 -14.79 17.21 -10.82
C GLU A 385 -13.37 16.70 -10.52
N ALA A 386 -12.40 17.60 -10.43
CA ALA A 386 -11.04 17.25 -9.99
C ALA A 386 -11.04 16.72 -8.55
N ALA A 387 -11.84 17.32 -7.67
CA ALA A 387 -12.00 16.85 -6.30
C ALA A 387 -12.64 15.46 -6.21
N GLU A 388 -13.69 15.20 -6.99
CA GLU A 388 -14.35 13.89 -7.09
C GLU A 388 -13.39 12.81 -7.60
N ASP A 389 -12.55 13.15 -8.58
CA ASP A 389 -11.57 12.19 -9.12
C ASP A 389 -10.47 11.88 -8.11
N SER A 390 -10.00 12.83 -7.30
CA SER A 390 -9.09 12.57 -6.18
C SER A 390 -9.68 11.53 -5.21
N GLU A 391 -10.97 11.66 -4.87
CA GLU A 391 -11.64 10.70 -3.99
C GLU A 391 -11.82 9.32 -4.64
N ARG A 392 -12.12 9.28 -5.95
CA ARG A 392 -12.16 8.03 -6.71
C ARG A 392 -10.81 7.32 -6.65
N LEU A 393 -9.72 8.03 -6.96
CA LEU A 393 -8.36 7.50 -6.92
C LEU A 393 -8.00 6.95 -5.55
N LEU A 394 -8.32 7.68 -4.47
CA LEU A 394 -8.08 7.20 -3.09
C LEU A 394 -8.88 5.94 -2.75
N ARG A 395 -10.13 5.82 -3.23
CA ARG A 395 -10.95 4.61 -3.03
C ARG A 395 -10.42 3.40 -3.77
N GLU A 396 -9.81 3.61 -4.94
CA GLU A 396 -9.28 2.56 -5.81
C GLU A 396 -7.80 2.27 -5.60
N LEU A 397 -7.14 3.03 -4.73
CA LEU A 397 -5.69 3.01 -4.52
C LEU A 397 -5.14 1.61 -4.20
N TYR A 398 -5.94 0.78 -3.52
CA TYR A 398 -5.60 -0.60 -3.16
C TYR A 398 -5.50 -1.56 -4.37
N LEU A 399 -5.99 -1.16 -5.54
CA LEU A 399 -5.85 -1.88 -6.80
C LEU A 399 -4.60 -1.45 -7.59
N PHE A 400 -4.06 -0.27 -7.27
CA PHE A 400 -3.02 0.40 -8.06
C PHE A 400 -1.77 0.71 -7.23
N ASP A 401 -1.52 1.94 -6.85
CA ASP A 401 -0.23 2.38 -6.34
C ASP A 401 0.14 1.77 -4.98
N VAL A 402 -0.77 1.64 -4.04
CA VAL A 402 -0.43 0.97 -2.76
C VAL A 402 -0.34 -0.56 -2.90
N LEU A 403 -1.07 -1.16 -3.84
CA LEU A 403 -0.85 -2.58 -4.18
C LEU A 403 0.58 -2.78 -4.67
N ARG A 404 1.00 -1.99 -5.67
CA ARG A 404 2.36 -2.02 -6.20
C ARG A 404 3.40 -1.85 -5.10
N ALA A 405 3.27 -0.79 -4.31
CA ALA A 405 4.24 -0.43 -3.30
C ALA A 405 4.33 -1.47 -2.16
N ASP A 406 3.19 -2.03 -1.71
CA ASP A 406 3.18 -3.12 -0.72
C ASP A 406 3.81 -4.39 -1.29
N ARG A 407 3.38 -4.83 -2.48
CA ARG A 407 3.83 -6.10 -3.05
C ARG A 407 5.32 -6.12 -3.36
N THR A 408 5.85 -5.07 -3.98
CA THR A 408 7.26 -5.00 -4.37
C THR A 408 8.20 -4.93 -3.17
N THR A 409 7.81 -4.26 -2.09
CA THR A 409 8.58 -4.21 -0.85
C THR A 409 8.45 -5.51 -0.04
N ALA A 410 7.23 -6.04 0.09
CA ALA A 410 6.97 -7.28 0.81
C ALA A 410 7.64 -8.50 0.18
N ALA A 411 7.77 -8.54 -1.16
CA ALA A 411 8.47 -9.61 -1.87
C ALA A 411 9.90 -9.83 -1.36
N HIS A 412 10.50 -8.80 -0.77
CA HIS A 412 11.86 -8.83 -0.24
C HIS A 412 11.93 -8.66 1.29
N GLY A 413 10.80 -8.84 2.01
CA GLY A 413 10.77 -8.73 3.46
C GLY A 413 11.09 -7.32 3.96
N LEU A 414 10.61 -6.29 3.27
CA LEU A 414 10.67 -4.89 3.68
C LEU A 414 9.29 -4.40 4.12
N GLU A 415 9.24 -3.35 4.94
CA GLU A 415 8.00 -2.72 5.35
C GLU A 415 7.84 -1.32 4.76
N LEU A 416 6.76 -1.13 3.99
CA LEU A 416 6.37 0.15 3.41
C LEU A 416 5.69 1.06 4.44
N ARG A 417 6.05 2.36 4.42
CA ARG A 417 5.35 3.44 5.14
C ARG A 417 5.03 4.61 4.23
N VAL A 418 3.76 5.05 4.22
CA VAL A 418 3.19 6.04 3.31
C VAL A 418 2.58 7.22 4.06
N PRO A 419 3.36 8.26 4.39
CA PRO A 419 2.89 9.38 5.21
C PRO A 419 1.77 10.20 4.57
N PHE A 420 1.72 10.31 3.23
CA PHE A 420 0.65 11.04 2.54
C PHE A 420 -0.73 10.45 2.74
N LEU A 421 -0.82 9.16 3.09
CA LEU A 421 -2.07 8.47 3.43
C LEU A 421 -2.38 8.51 4.94
N ASP A 422 -1.92 9.52 5.63
CA ASP A 422 -2.32 9.78 7.00
C ASP A 422 -3.76 10.28 7.08
N HIS A 423 -4.58 9.69 7.95
CA HIS A 423 -6.02 9.99 8.01
C HIS A 423 -6.30 11.47 8.29
N ARG A 424 -5.59 12.10 9.24
CA ARG A 424 -5.80 13.53 9.55
C ARG A 424 -5.31 14.43 8.42
N PHE A 425 -4.16 14.10 7.82
CA PHE A 425 -3.65 14.84 6.68
C PHE A 425 -4.61 14.78 5.49
N THR A 426 -5.11 13.58 5.17
CA THR A 426 -6.05 13.36 4.07
C THR A 426 -7.38 14.04 4.32
N ALA A 427 -7.98 13.88 5.50
CA ALA A 427 -9.26 14.50 5.85
C ALA A 427 -9.17 16.04 5.76
N TYR A 428 -8.09 16.61 6.30
CA TYR A 428 -7.86 18.06 6.20
C TYR A 428 -7.69 18.52 4.75
N TYR A 429 -6.83 17.85 3.96
CA TYR A 429 -6.58 18.26 2.59
C TYR A 429 -7.84 18.16 1.71
N LEU A 430 -8.63 17.11 1.88
CA LEU A 430 -9.90 16.93 1.16
C LEU A 430 -11.00 17.90 1.64
N SER A 431 -10.93 18.42 2.87
CA SER A 431 -11.87 19.43 3.37
C SER A 431 -11.62 20.84 2.83
N LEU A 432 -10.45 21.08 2.21
CA LEU A 432 -10.14 22.38 1.60
C LEU A 432 -11.01 22.64 0.38
N PRO A 433 -11.37 23.92 0.10
CA PRO A 433 -12.07 24.30 -1.11
C PRO A 433 -11.40 23.70 -2.37
N PRO A 434 -12.16 23.11 -3.30
CA PRO A 434 -11.62 22.49 -4.51
C PRO A 434 -10.68 23.41 -5.29
N GLU A 435 -10.97 24.72 -5.38
CA GLU A 435 -10.21 25.73 -6.09
C GLU A 435 -8.77 25.91 -5.56
N LEU A 436 -8.54 25.58 -4.29
CA LEU A 436 -7.20 25.64 -3.71
C LEU A 436 -6.34 24.42 -4.09
N ARG A 437 -6.97 23.31 -4.47
CA ARG A 437 -6.31 22.02 -4.68
C ARG A 437 -5.91 21.76 -6.14
N VAL A 438 -6.54 22.45 -7.09
CA VAL A 438 -6.29 22.28 -8.54
C VAL A 438 -4.88 22.73 -8.94
N PRO A 439 -4.34 22.19 -10.04
CA PRO A 439 -3.12 22.70 -10.67
C PRO A 439 -3.23 24.19 -10.98
N LYS A 440 -2.14 24.94 -10.78
CA LYS A 440 -2.12 26.39 -10.99
C LYS A 440 -0.87 26.79 -11.76
N ASN A 441 -1.00 27.73 -12.70
CA ASN A 441 0.11 28.24 -13.52
C ASN A 441 0.87 27.12 -14.29
N GLY A 442 0.16 26.08 -14.73
CA GLY A 442 0.78 24.94 -15.40
C GLY A 442 1.54 23.98 -14.46
N VAL A 443 1.38 24.11 -13.13
CA VAL A 443 2.12 23.30 -12.15
C VAL A 443 1.13 22.51 -11.28
N GLU A 444 1.35 21.20 -11.20
CA GLU A 444 0.62 20.27 -10.33
C GLU A 444 1.02 20.47 -8.87
N LYS A 445 0.12 20.10 -7.93
CA LYS A 445 0.38 20.17 -6.47
C LYS A 445 0.78 21.56 -6.00
N TYR A 446 0.28 22.61 -6.64
CA TYR A 446 0.72 23.98 -6.39
C TYR A 446 0.62 24.35 -4.91
N LEU A 447 -0.50 24.05 -4.24
CA LEU A 447 -0.71 24.34 -2.82
C LEU A 447 0.30 23.62 -1.92
N LEU A 448 0.62 22.35 -2.22
CA LEU A 448 1.62 21.60 -1.48
C LEU A 448 3.02 22.21 -1.63
N ARG A 449 3.41 22.56 -2.84
CA ARG A 449 4.71 23.22 -3.12
C ARG A 449 4.83 24.54 -2.39
N GLU A 450 3.79 25.38 -2.47
CA GLU A 450 3.74 26.68 -1.80
C GLU A 450 3.78 26.56 -0.26
N ALA A 451 3.15 25.52 0.30
CA ALA A 451 3.20 25.28 1.74
C ALA A 451 4.63 25.05 2.26
N PHE A 452 5.49 24.42 1.46
CA PHE A 452 6.87 24.14 1.84
C PHE A 452 7.91 25.14 1.30
N GLU A 453 7.49 26.17 0.55
CA GLU A 453 8.42 27.08 -0.13
C GLU A 453 9.36 27.84 0.83
N SER A 454 8.87 28.20 2.01
CA SER A 454 9.66 28.91 3.01
C SER A 454 10.45 28.00 3.96
N SER A 455 10.34 26.68 3.81
CA SER A 455 10.87 25.72 4.78
C SER A 455 12.35 25.39 4.59
N ASP A 456 12.93 25.65 3.44
CA ASP A 456 14.28 25.23 3.01
C ASP A 456 14.59 23.73 3.21
N LEU A 457 13.54 22.91 3.30
CA LEU A 457 13.64 21.46 3.50
C LEU A 457 14.27 20.76 2.29
N ILE A 458 13.97 21.22 1.09
CA ILE A 458 14.47 20.68 -0.19
C ILE A 458 14.90 21.83 -1.11
N PRO A 459 15.82 21.58 -2.09
CA PRO A 459 16.23 22.61 -3.05
C PRO A 459 15.03 23.19 -3.80
N LYS A 460 15.03 24.50 -4.06
CA LYS A 460 13.92 25.21 -4.72
C LYS A 460 13.60 24.67 -6.10
N ASP A 461 14.60 24.31 -6.89
CA ASP A 461 14.42 23.72 -8.22
C ASP A 461 13.84 22.31 -8.18
N ILE A 462 14.04 21.55 -7.10
CA ILE A 462 13.36 20.29 -6.84
C ILE A 462 11.92 20.55 -6.36
N LEU A 463 11.72 21.52 -5.46
CA LEU A 463 10.38 21.91 -5.00
C LEU A 463 9.45 22.30 -6.17
N TRP A 464 9.99 22.94 -7.20
CA TRP A 464 9.25 23.39 -8.38
C TRP A 464 9.54 22.56 -9.64
N ARG A 465 10.21 21.40 -9.51
CA ARG A 465 10.48 20.48 -10.63
C ARG A 465 9.15 20.03 -11.26
N PRO A 466 9.01 20.08 -12.59
CA PRO A 466 7.87 19.52 -13.30
C PRO A 466 7.66 18.04 -12.95
N LYS A 467 6.41 17.58 -12.98
CA LYS A 467 6.06 16.20 -12.73
C LYS A 467 6.54 15.30 -13.87
N GLU A 468 7.28 14.26 -13.53
CA GLU A 468 7.61 13.14 -14.41
C GLU A 468 7.06 11.85 -13.82
N ALA A 469 6.60 10.93 -14.65
CA ALA A 469 6.21 9.60 -14.17
C ALA A 469 7.48 8.81 -13.80
N PHE A 470 7.43 8.03 -12.75
CA PHE A 470 8.57 7.23 -12.28
C PHE A 470 9.19 6.37 -13.39
N SER A 471 8.35 5.74 -14.22
CA SER A 471 8.81 4.94 -15.36
C SER A 471 9.54 5.74 -16.45
N ASP A 472 9.32 7.06 -16.52
CA ASP A 472 9.95 7.96 -17.48
C ASP A 472 11.25 8.54 -16.92
N GLY A 473 11.31 8.81 -15.63
CA GLY A 473 12.50 9.29 -14.94
C GLY A 473 13.65 8.28 -14.84
N LEU A 474 13.40 7.01 -15.19
CA LEU A 474 14.42 5.95 -15.12
C LEU A 474 15.51 6.04 -16.20
N SER A 475 15.28 6.74 -17.33
CA SER A 475 16.26 6.93 -18.40
C SER A 475 15.94 8.15 -19.25
N SER A 476 16.97 8.85 -19.78
CA SER A 476 16.82 10.01 -20.66
C SER A 476 16.97 9.71 -22.17
N THR A 477 17.82 8.78 -22.55
CA THR A 477 18.17 8.51 -23.97
C THR A 477 17.14 7.63 -24.66
N LYS A 478 16.73 6.55 -24.00
CA LYS A 478 15.67 5.65 -24.48
C LYS A 478 14.89 5.22 -23.26
N SER A 479 13.65 5.65 -23.18
CA SER A 479 12.87 5.36 -21.96
C SER A 479 12.75 3.84 -21.75
N TRP A 480 12.77 3.43 -20.50
CA TRP A 480 12.50 2.04 -20.08
C TRP A 480 11.28 1.46 -20.80
N ILE A 481 10.21 2.24 -20.90
CA ILE A 481 8.96 1.82 -21.55
C ILE A 481 9.20 1.58 -23.05
N SER A 482 9.97 2.41 -23.75
CA SER A 482 10.24 2.20 -25.18
C SER A 482 10.99 0.89 -25.41
N ILE A 483 11.93 0.54 -24.55
CA ILE A 483 12.68 -0.73 -24.62
C ILE A 483 11.74 -1.90 -24.37
N LEU A 484 10.90 -1.79 -23.35
CA LEU A 484 9.91 -2.81 -23.03
C LEU A 484 8.90 -3.01 -24.17
N GLN A 485 8.42 -1.92 -24.78
CA GLN A 485 7.51 -2.00 -25.94
C GLN A 485 8.16 -2.67 -27.15
N GLU A 486 9.42 -2.38 -27.45
CA GLU A 486 10.15 -3.07 -28.53
C GLU A 486 10.29 -4.58 -28.27
N HIS A 487 10.55 -4.96 -27.02
CA HIS A 487 10.57 -6.37 -26.65
C HIS A 487 9.19 -7.03 -26.83
N ILE A 488 8.12 -6.33 -26.44
CA ILE A 488 6.74 -6.84 -26.56
C ILE A 488 6.31 -6.96 -28.02
N GLU A 489 6.68 -6.03 -28.89
CA GLU A 489 6.40 -6.11 -30.34
C GLU A 489 6.95 -7.38 -30.99
N GLN A 490 8.00 -7.96 -30.44
CA GLN A 490 8.57 -9.23 -30.89
C GLN A 490 7.81 -10.45 -30.37
N GLN A 491 6.97 -10.30 -29.33
CA GLN A 491 6.26 -11.37 -28.66
C GLN A 491 4.76 -11.41 -28.99
N VAL A 492 4.18 -10.27 -29.37
CA VAL A 492 2.74 -10.11 -29.65
C VAL A 492 2.56 -9.47 -31.02
N ASP A 493 2.01 -10.22 -31.97
CA ASP A 493 1.67 -9.72 -33.29
C ASP A 493 0.27 -9.06 -33.32
N ASP A 494 -0.10 -8.45 -34.46
CA ASP A 494 -1.36 -7.73 -34.59
C ASP A 494 -2.56 -8.70 -34.57
N THR A 495 -2.41 -9.91 -35.13
CA THR A 495 -3.46 -10.92 -35.11
C THR A 495 -3.81 -11.34 -33.67
N MET A 496 -2.80 -11.56 -32.83
CA MET A 496 -3.01 -11.88 -31.42
C MET A 496 -3.81 -10.77 -30.71
N LEU A 497 -3.53 -9.51 -31.02
CA LEU A 497 -4.26 -8.38 -30.43
C LEU A 497 -5.70 -8.29 -30.95
N GLU A 498 -5.94 -8.51 -32.25
CA GLU A 498 -7.28 -8.54 -32.84
C GLU A 498 -8.17 -9.63 -32.23
N GLU A 499 -7.61 -10.81 -31.95
CA GLU A 499 -8.28 -11.93 -31.30
C GLU A 499 -8.38 -11.78 -29.75
N SER A 500 -7.86 -10.70 -29.19
CA SER A 500 -7.76 -10.55 -27.73
C SER A 500 -9.11 -10.59 -27.01
N ALA A 501 -10.18 -10.09 -27.62
CA ALA A 501 -11.51 -10.08 -27.03
C ALA A 501 -12.13 -11.49 -26.95
N GLU A 502 -11.80 -12.38 -27.90
CA GLU A 502 -12.23 -13.78 -27.87
C GLU A 502 -11.45 -14.57 -26.80
N LYS A 503 -10.13 -14.39 -26.77
CA LYS A 503 -9.25 -15.09 -25.83
C LYS A 503 -9.39 -14.59 -24.39
N PHE A 504 -9.58 -13.28 -24.19
CA PHE A 504 -9.69 -12.61 -22.90
C PHE A 504 -10.95 -11.74 -22.82
N PRO A 505 -12.15 -12.33 -22.68
CA PRO A 505 -13.41 -11.58 -22.75
C PRO A 505 -13.62 -10.58 -21.62
N PHE A 506 -13.02 -10.81 -20.45
CA PHE A 506 -13.06 -9.87 -19.32
C PHE A 506 -11.85 -8.93 -19.36
N ASN A 507 -12.06 -7.62 -19.31
CA ASN A 507 -11.01 -6.59 -19.42
C ASN A 507 -10.08 -6.86 -20.61
N SER A 508 -10.65 -7.05 -21.81
CA SER A 508 -9.91 -7.37 -23.03
C SER A 508 -8.80 -6.37 -23.28
N PRO A 509 -7.55 -6.80 -23.43
CA PRO A 509 -6.43 -5.91 -23.74
C PRO A 509 -6.66 -5.12 -25.02
N LYS A 510 -6.32 -3.83 -25.00
CA LYS A 510 -6.42 -2.93 -26.16
C LYS A 510 -5.07 -2.52 -26.73
N THR A 511 -3.99 -3.01 -26.13
CA THR A 511 -2.60 -2.77 -26.55
C THR A 511 -1.82 -4.08 -26.48
N LYS A 512 -0.77 -4.21 -27.28
CA LYS A 512 0.13 -5.37 -27.25
C LYS A 512 0.75 -5.58 -25.86
N GLU A 513 1.07 -4.48 -25.18
CA GLU A 513 1.58 -4.53 -23.81
C GLU A 513 0.55 -5.10 -22.83
N GLY A 514 -0.70 -4.64 -22.90
CA GLY A 514 -1.79 -5.19 -22.09
C GLY A 514 -2.03 -6.67 -22.37
N TYR A 515 -1.91 -7.10 -23.64
CA TYR A 515 -2.01 -8.50 -24.03
C TYR A 515 -0.87 -9.33 -23.43
N PHE A 516 0.35 -8.87 -23.56
CA PHE A 516 1.55 -9.53 -23.02
C PHE A 516 1.44 -9.76 -21.52
N TYR A 517 1.08 -8.71 -20.76
CA TYR A 517 0.89 -8.83 -19.32
C TYR A 517 -0.27 -9.76 -18.94
N ARG A 518 -1.37 -9.67 -19.67
CA ARG A 518 -2.51 -10.55 -19.44
C ARG A 518 -2.16 -12.02 -19.69
N GLN A 519 -1.40 -12.33 -20.71
CA GLN A 519 -0.97 -13.68 -21.02
C GLN A 519 -0.09 -14.26 -19.90
N ILE A 520 0.83 -13.48 -19.35
CA ILE A 520 1.67 -13.90 -18.21
C ILE A 520 0.81 -14.07 -16.95
N PHE A 521 -0.11 -13.13 -16.70
CA PHE A 521 -1.02 -13.24 -15.57
C PHE A 521 -1.84 -14.53 -15.60
N GLU A 522 -2.43 -14.88 -16.73
CA GLU A 522 -3.22 -16.12 -16.88
C GLU A 522 -2.39 -17.40 -16.71
N LYS A 523 -1.09 -17.35 -16.97
CA LYS A 523 -0.16 -18.47 -16.68
C LYS A 523 -0.11 -18.78 -15.19
N TYR A 524 -0.11 -17.74 -14.33
CA TYR A 524 -0.01 -17.89 -12.88
C TYR A 524 -1.36 -17.94 -12.17
N TYR A 525 -2.36 -17.22 -12.69
CA TYR A 525 -3.66 -16.99 -12.09
C TYR A 525 -4.79 -17.23 -13.08
N PRO A 526 -4.91 -18.46 -13.63
CA PRO A 526 -5.89 -18.76 -14.67
C PRO A 526 -7.31 -18.54 -14.17
N GLY A 527 -8.11 -17.79 -14.95
CA GLY A 527 -9.50 -17.47 -14.64
C GLY A 527 -9.69 -16.49 -13.48
N ARG A 528 -8.66 -15.72 -13.11
CA ARG A 528 -8.70 -14.73 -12.02
C ARG A 528 -8.61 -13.28 -12.50
N ALA A 529 -8.96 -13.04 -13.73
CA ALA A 529 -8.92 -11.70 -14.31
C ALA A 529 -9.79 -10.67 -13.57
N ASP A 530 -10.83 -11.12 -12.87
CA ASP A 530 -11.74 -10.29 -12.08
C ASP A 530 -11.09 -9.65 -10.84
N TRP A 531 -9.85 -10.03 -10.47
CA TRP A 531 -9.09 -9.32 -9.43
C TRP A 531 -8.74 -7.89 -9.82
N LEU A 532 -8.65 -7.59 -11.12
CA LEU A 532 -8.55 -6.24 -11.65
C LEU A 532 -9.89 -5.87 -12.30
N THR A 533 -10.67 -5.03 -11.64
CA THR A 533 -12.00 -4.63 -12.10
C THR A 533 -11.97 -3.80 -13.40
N HIS A 534 -10.93 -2.99 -13.57
CA HIS A 534 -10.66 -2.17 -14.76
C HIS A 534 -9.18 -1.78 -14.79
N TYR A 535 -8.67 -1.46 -15.99
CA TYR A 535 -7.34 -0.86 -16.11
C TYR A 535 -7.34 0.57 -15.55
N TRP A 536 -6.25 0.97 -14.93
CA TRP A 536 -6.05 2.37 -14.58
C TRP A 536 -5.96 3.23 -15.84
N MET A 537 -6.80 4.25 -15.95
CA MET A 537 -6.82 5.17 -17.09
C MET A 537 -7.00 6.61 -16.61
N PRO A 538 -6.31 7.58 -17.26
CA PRO A 538 -6.51 9.00 -16.97
C PRO A 538 -7.93 9.42 -17.33
N ARG A 539 -8.58 10.20 -16.47
CA ARG A 539 -9.90 10.79 -16.74
C ARG A 539 -9.78 11.97 -17.70
N TRP A 540 -10.84 12.31 -18.43
CA TRP A 540 -10.93 13.43 -19.38
C TRP A 540 -9.97 13.36 -20.58
N ILE A 541 -9.40 12.21 -20.87
CA ILE A 541 -8.50 11.97 -22.00
C ILE A 541 -8.94 10.71 -22.73
N HIS A 542 -9.09 10.82 -24.06
CA HIS A 542 -9.37 9.68 -24.91
C HIS A 542 -8.04 9.04 -25.36
N THR A 543 -7.64 7.99 -24.69
CA THR A 543 -6.42 7.24 -25.01
C THR A 543 -6.58 5.76 -24.65
N THR A 544 -5.84 4.90 -25.33
CA THR A 544 -5.69 3.48 -24.99
C THR A 544 -4.43 3.21 -24.17
N ASP A 545 -3.48 4.16 -24.16
CA ASP A 545 -2.28 4.12 -23.31
C ASP A 545 -2.54 4.93 -22.03
N PRO A 546 -2.35 4.33 -20.85
CA PRO A 546 -2.57 5.02 -19.58
C PRO A 546 -1.53 6.11 -19.26
N SER A 547 -0.40 6.17 -20.00
CA SER A 547 0.63 7.17 -19.74
C SER A 547 0.19 8.57 -20.17
N ALA A 548 0.70 9.57 -19.45
CA ALA A 548 0.45 10.98 -19.78
C ALA A 548 1.27 11.48 -21.00
N ARG A 549 2.11 10.63 -21.61
CA ARG A 549 3.01 10.96 -22.73
C ARG A 549 2.28 11.50 -23.97
N THR A 550 1.01 11.19 -24.13
CA THR A 550 0.17 11.70 -25.22
C THR A 550 -0.27 13.14 -25.00
N LEU A 551 -0.03 13.71 -23.81
CA LEU A 551 -0.40 15.08 -23.49
C LEU A 551 0.64 16.08 -24.02
N THR A 552 0.15 17.10 -24.72
CA THR A 552 0.98 18.14 -25.34
C THR A 552 1.84 18.94 -24.36
N HIS A 553 1.51 18.95 -23.06
CA HIS A 553 2.31 19.60 -22.02
C HIS A 553 3.69 18.95 -21.80
N TYR A 554 3.86 17.70 -22.17
CA TYR A 554 5.17 17.04 -22.15
C TYR A 554 6.08 17.41 -23.31
N LYS A 555 5.54 18.09 -24.36
CA LYS A 555 6.26 18.38 -25.60
C LYS A 555 6.63 19.85 -25.80
N SER A 556 6.31 20.71 -24.85
CA SER A 556 6.43 22.14 -25.07
C SER A 556 7.74 22.78 -24.62
N ASP A 557 8.80 22.04 -24.35
CA ASP A 557 10.15 22.64 -24.17
C ASP A 557 11.24 21.57 -24.38
N ALA A 558 11.41 21.16 -25.64
CA ALA A 558 12.63 20.50 -26.13
C ALA A 558 13.29 21.33 -27.20
#